data_0e66786d2ccdb31e27a41308ee65b2bf
#
_entry.id   0e66786d2ccdb31e27a41308ee65b2bf
#
_cell.length_a   1.000
_cell.length_b   1.000
_cell.length_c   1.000
_cell.angle_alpha   90.00
_cell.angle_beta   90.00
_cell.angle_gamma   90.00
#
_symmetry.space_group_name_H-M   'P 1'
#
loop_
_entity.id
_entity.type
_entity.pdbx_description
1 polymer ?
#
loop_
_entity_poly.entity_id
_entity_poly.type
_entity_poly.pdbx_seq_one_letter_code
_entity_poly.pdbx_strand_id
1 'polypeptide(L)'
;MKKAARISIKILAVILITIIALIGALNIVVRIAYAPYFKISGKICPISGLSEGFVPQGTTFDDSTGTVITCGYMVDNCPSRIYRTDPKTNSYTFYSLMSNGEPFFGHTGGIQYSDGKLYLADEGTGLYIFDAKLPEGESIVDIGSPVKMNNHTSFVFADKTGIFVGEFNNDSEYQTENVITYKGKTQRAIVEKFGFDKLEDPEEVYSIPNLAQGFAITDDGSIVISTSYGLSSSKFLIYYGDEIKSTDRTYRGAPLYFLDEPSEVLAAPPMSEDLDMVDGKLVYLSESASSKYFFGKLLFNFYVNTVDIDNADF
;
A
#
# COMPACT_ATOMS: atom_id res chain seq x y z
N MET A 1 41.88 -5.99 -36.60
CA MET A 1 41.15 -5.22 -35.57
C MET A 1 39.77 -4.72 -36.03
N LYS A 2 39.63 -3.96 -37.13
CA LYS A 2 38.31 -3.39 -37.57
C LYS A 2 37.19 -4.43 -37.85
N LYS A 3 37.53 -5.63 -38.37
CA LYS A 3 36.55 -6.69 -38.68
C LYS A 3 36.03 -7.38 -37.42
N ALA A 4 36.89 -7.70 -36.45
CA ALA A 4 36.51 -8.27 -35.16
C ALA A 4 35.61 -7.30 -34.36
N ALA A 5 35.98 -6.02 -34.29
CA ALA A 5 35.15 -4.99 -33.63
C ALA A 5 33.74 -4.87 -34.25
N ARG A 6 33.61 -4.95 -35.60
CA ARG A 6 32.31 -4.94 -36.29
C ARG A 6 31.46 -6.16 -35.98
N ILE A 7 32.08 -7.34 -35.84
CA ILE A 7 31.38 -8.58 -35.46
C ILE A 7 30.88 -8.48 -34.01
N SER A 8 31.73 -8.00 -33.08
CA SER A 8 31.34 -7.80 -31.69
C SER A 8 30.19 -6.81 -31.54
N ILE A 9 30.15 -5.72 -32.28
CA ILE A 9 29.07 -4.74 -32.28
C ILE A 9 27.75 -5.38 -32.78
N LYS A 10 27.83 -6.18 -33.86
CA LYS A 10 26.62 -6.90 -34.37
C LYS A 10 26.06 -7.89 -33.38
N ILE A 11 26.92 -8.65 -32.69
CA ILE A 11 26.51 -9.59 -31.65
C ILE A 11 25.85 -8.84 -30.50
N LEU A 12 26.45 -7.74 -30.03
CA LEU A 12 25.90 -6.92 -28.95
C LEU A 12 24.52 -6.33 -29.35
N ALA A 13 24.38 -5.86 -30.58
CA ALA A 13 23.10 -5.35 -31.09
C ALA A 13 22.02 -6.45 -31.14
N VAL A 14 22.35 -7.65 -31.59
CA VAL A 14 21.42 -8.79 -31.59
C VAL A 14 21.00 -9.14 -30.15
N ILE A 15 21.93 -9.22 -29.20
CA ILE A 15 21.61 -9.47 -27.79
C ILE A 15 20.66 -8.41 -27.26
N LEU A 16 20.94 -7.13 -27.48
CA LEU A 16 20.11 -6.02 -27.02
C LEU A 16 18.70 -6.08 -27.60
N ILE A 17 18.58 -6.31 -28.91
CA ILE A 17 17.28 -6.47 -29.58
C ILE A 17 16.50 -7.66 -29.00
N THR A 18 17.17 -8.78 -28.76
CA THR A 18 16.55 -9.96 -28.15
C THR A 18 16.03 -9.66 -26.74
N ILE A 19 16.82 -8.97 -25.91
CA ILE A 19 16.40 -8.55 -24.56
C ILE A 19 15.18 -7.64 -24.63
N ILE A 20 15.18 -6.62 -25.50
CA ILE A 20 14.05 -5.70 -25.69
C ILE A 20 12.81 -6.47 -26.13
N ALA A 21 12.94 -7.42 -27.07
CA ALA A 21 11.83 -8.24 -27.53
C ALA A 21 11.25 -9.13 -26.42
N LEU A 22 12.12 -9.73 -25.58
CA LEU A 22 11.70 -10.54 -24.43
C LEU A 22 10.97 -9.70 -23.37
N ILE A 23 11.48 -8.50 -23.07
CA ILE A 23 10.83 -7.55 -22.16
C ILE A 23 9.45 -7.13 -22.72
N GLY A 24 9.36 -6.83 -24.01
CA GLY A 24 8.09 -6.50 -24.66
C GLY A 24 7.09 -7.66 -24.62
N ALA A 25 7.53 -8.89 -24.90
CA ALA A 25 6.69 -10.08 -24.81
C ALA A 25 6.19 -10.31 -23.37
N LEU A 26 7.05 -10.15 -22.36
CA LEU A 26 6.66 -10.27 -20.96
C LEU A 26 5.62 -9.21 -20.57
N ASN A 27 5.78 -7.96 -21.02
CA ASN A 27 4.77 -6.91 -20.78
C ASN A 27 3.40 -7.30 -21.35
N ILE A 28 3.37 -7.88 -22.57
CA ILE A 28 2.12 -8.38 -23.16
C ILE A 28 1.52 -9.49 -22.33
N VAL A 29 2.33 -10.45 -21.86
CA VAL A 29 1.86 -11.54 -21.00
C VAL A 29 1.27 -11.01 -19.68
N VAL A 30 1.94 -10.05 -19.01
CA VAL A 30 1.42 -9.41 -17.79
C VAL A 30 0.08 -8.72 -18.07
N ARG A 31 -0.05 -7.99 -19.18
CA ARG A 31 -1.31 -7.31 -19.55
C ARG A 31 -2.45 -8.28 -19.85
N ILE A 32 -2.15 -9.43 -20.45
CA ILE A 32 -3.15 -10.47 -20.70
C ILE A 32 -3.54 -11.16 -19.39
N ALA A 33 -2.58 -11.51 -18.56
CA ALA A 33 -2.82 -12.18 -17.28
C ALA A 33 -3.70 -11.37 -16.33
N TYR A 34 -3.56 -10.03 -16.33
CA TYR A 34 -4.33 -9.09 -15.50
C TYR A 34 -5.27 -8.20 -16.34
N ALA A 35 -5.82 -8.72 -17.43
CA ALA A 35 -6.67 -7.93 -18.34
C ALA A 35 -7.88 -7.27 -17.64
N PRO A 36 -8.63 -7.93 -16.73
CA PRO A 36 -9.71 -7.28 -15.99
C PRO A 36 -9.22 -6.07 -15.19
N TYR A 37 -8.10 -6.21 -14.46
CA TYR A 37 -7.48 -5.10 -13.73
C TYR A 37 -7.09 -3.94 -14.66
N PHE A 38 -6.38 -4.21 -15.77
CA PHE A 38 -5.94 -3.15 -16.69
C PHE A 38 -7.08 -2.43 -17.41
N LYS A 39 -8.27 -3.03 -17.48
CA LYS A 39 -9.47 -2.42 -18.08
C LYS A 39 -10.00 -1.28 -17.22
N ILE A 40 -9.88 -1.38 -15.90
CA ILE A 40 -10.45 -0.45 -14.93
C ILE A 40 -9.40 0.33 -14.14
N SER A 41 -8.10 0.06 -14.37
CA SER A 41 -7.00 0.77 -13.71
C SER A 41 -6.57 2.01 -14.49
N GLY A 42 -6.18 3.04 -13.75
CA GLY A 42 -5.58 4.27 -14.23
C GLY A 42 -4.23 4.54 -13.56
N LYS A 43 -3.59 5.65 -13.94
CA LYS A 43 -2.33 6.12 -13.36
C LYS A 43 -2.50 7.54 -12.90
N ILE A 44 -1.98 7.86 -11.70
CA ILE A 44 -1.98 9.22 -11.17
C ILE A 44 -0.65 9.89 -11.51
N CYS A 45 0.46 9.40 -10.95
CA CYS A 45 1.79 9.92 -11.15
C CYS A 45 2.84 8.81 -11.02
N PRO A 46 4.07 8.99 -11.52
CA PRO A 46 5.17 8.07 -11.21
C PRO A 46 5.45 8.01 -9.71
N ILE A 47 5.82 6.84 -9.21
CA ILE A 47 6.33 6.71 -7.83
C ILE A 47 7.68 7.41 -7.75
N SER A 48 7.78 8.46 -6.92
CA SER A 48 9.01 9.22 -6.72
C SER A 48 10.04 8.42 -5.91
N GLY A 49 11.33 8.71 -6.08
CA GLY A 49 12.41 8.12 -5.28
C GLY A 49 12.84 6.71 -5.66
N LEU A 50 12.22 6.03 -6.62
CA LEU A 50 12.59 4.64 -7.01
C LEU A 50 14.06 4.50 -7.45
N SER A 51 14.63 5.53 -8.09
CA SER A 51 16.06 5.55 -8.48
C SER A 51 16.99 5.85 -7.32
N GLU A 52 16.48 6.30 -6.18
CA GLU A 52 17.22 6.68 -4.98
C GLU A 52 17.27 5.56 -3.94
N GLY A 53 16.76 4.38 -4.25
CA GLY A 53 16.70 3.25 -3.31
C GLY A 53 15.45 3.21 -2.45
N PHE A 54 14.43 3.99 -2.79
CA PHE A 54 13.14 3.99 -2.09
C PHE A 54 12.34 2.71 -2.36
N VAL A 55 11.78 2.13 -1.31
CA VAL A 55 10.85 1.00 -1.33
C VAL A 55 9.49 1.52 -0.84
N PRO A 56 8.59 1.82 -1.77
CA PRO A 56 7.29 2.41 -1.42
C PRO A 56 6.40 1.39 -0.73
N GLN A 57 5.70 1.80 0.32
CA GLN A 57 4.82 0.96 1.13
C GLN A 57 3.41 1.51 1.23
N GLY A 58 3.23 2.82 1.30
CA GLY A 58 1.93 3.44 1.44
C GLY A 58 1.75 4.66 0.54
N THR A 59 0.49 5.01 0.26
CA THR A 59 0.12 6.16 -0.55
C THR A 59 -1.21 6.75 -0.11
N THR A 60 -1.28 8.08 -0.13
CA THR A 60 -2.51 8.83 0.10
C THR A 60 -2.56 10.09 -0.77
N PHE A 61 -3.72 10.68 -0.89
CA PHE A 61 -3.93 11.94 -1.60
C PHE A 61 -4.27 13.06 -0.61
N ASP A 62 -3.46 14.12 -0.61
CA ASP A 62 -3.73 15.35 0.12
C ASP A 62 -4.57 16.27 -0.76
N ASP A 63 -5.87 16.32 -0.54
CA ASP A 63 -6.84 17.10 -1.30
C ASP A 63 -6.67 18.61 -1.09
N SER A 64 -6.12 19.03 0.06
CA SER A 64 -5.87 20.43 0.37
C SER A 64 -4.78 21.05 -0.52
N THR A 65 -3.80 20.24 -0.94
CA THR A 65 -2.70 20.65 -1.82
C THR A 65 -2.79 20.06 -3.22
N GLY A 66 -3.65 19.08 -3.43
CA GLY A 66 -3.79 18.34 -4.69
C GLY A 66 -2.58 17.48 -5.02
N THR A 67 -1.87 16.97 -4.00
CA THR A 67 -0.64 16.18 -4.16
C THR A 67 -0.81 14.74 -3.68
N VAL A 68 -0.05 13.84 -4.30
CA VAL A 68 0.09 12.46 -3.82
C VAL A 68 1.23 12.41 -2.81
N ILE A 69 0.98 11.75 -1.68
CA ILE A 69 1.99 11.48 -0.66
C ILE A 69 2.25 9.97 -0.67
N THR A 70 3.53 9.59 -0.70
CA THR A 70 3.93 8.18 -0.58
C THR A 70 4.93 8.03 0.55
N CYS A 71 4.85 6.95 1.31
CA CYS A 71 5.80 6.59 2.37
C CYS A 71 6.50 5.27 2.06
N GLY A 72 7.64 5.05 2.69
CA GLY A 72 8.40 3.82 2.56
C GLY A 72 9.79 3.93 3.19
N TYR A 73 10.53 2.83 3.13
CA TYR A 73 11.88 2.76 3.66
C TYR A 73 12.95 2.82 2.54
N MET A 74 14.23 2.92 2.95
CA MET A 74 15.37 3.02 2.03
C MET A 74 16.24 1.78 2.11
N VAL A 75 16.76 1.32 0.95
CA VAL A 75 17.62 0.11 0.89
C VAL A 75 19.07 0.34 1.35
N ASP A 76 19.51 1.58 1.51
CA ASP A 76 20.90 1.98 1.72
C ASP A 76 21.21 2.49 3.14
N ASN A 77 20.42 2.06 4.13
CA ASN A 77 20.49 2.53 5.53
C ASN A 77 20.31 4.05 5.69
N CYS A 78 19.62 4.70 4.77
CA CYS A 78 19.09 6.03 4.99
C CYS A 78 17.79 5.97 5.79
N PRO A 79 17.42 7.03 6.51
CA PRO A 79 16.12 7.12 7.18
C PRO A 79 14.96 6.92 6.18
N SER A 80 13.87 6.34 6.66
CA SER A 80 12.63 6.19 5.90
C SER A 80 12.15 7.55 5.39
N ARG A 81 11.40 7.56 4.29
CA ARG A 81 11.04 8.81 3.60
C ARG A 81 9.55 8.90 3.32
N ILE A 82 9.12 10.16 3.22
CA ILE A 82 7.87 10.57 2.58
C ILE A 82 8.24 11.34 1.31
N TYR A 83 7.56 11.06 0.21
CA TYR A 83 7.59 11.86 -1.01
C TYR A 83 6.24 12.53 -1.22
N ARG A 84 6.25 13.83 -1.49
CA ARG A 84 5.10 14.60 -1.93
C ARG A 84 5.26 14.91 -3.41
N THR A 85 4.37 14.41 -4.24
CA THR A 85 4.42 14.51 -5.70
C THR A 85 3.22 15.29 -6.24
N ASP A 86 3.46 16.31 -7.04
CA ASP A 86 2.42 16.98 -7.83
C ASP A 86 2.06 16.11 -9.05
N PRO A 87 0.85 15.55 -9.14
CA PRO A 87 0.47 14.66 -10.23
C PRO A 87 0.36 15.36 -11.59
N LYS A 88 0.26 16.70 -11.63
CA LYS A 88 0.16 17.48 -12.87
C LYS A 88 1.51 17.70 -13.52
N THR A 89 2.55 17.90 -12.72
CA THR A 89 3.92 18.22 -13.18
C THR A 89 4.89 17.08 -13.01
N ASN A 90 4.58 16.08 -12.17
CA ASN A 90 5.44 15.02 -11.68
C ASN A 90 6.67 15.55 -10.90
N SER A 91 6.66 16.82 -10.50
CA SER A 91 7.67 17.33 -9.59
C SER A 91 7.41 16.82 -8.17
N TYR A 92 8.47 16.58 -7.42
CA TYR A 92 8.35 16.06 -6.07
C TYR A 92 9.32 16.71 -5.09
N THR A 93 8.97 16.68 -3.83
CA THR A 93 9.84 16.94 -2.68
C THR A 93 9.86 15.69 -1.82
N PHE A 94 11.00 15.36 -1.21
CA PHE A 94 11.08 14.28 -0.24
C PHE A 94 11.43 14.80 1.15
N TYR A 95 11.05 14.03 2.17
CA TYR A 95 11.34 14.30 3.56
C TYR A 95 11.89 13.02 4.20
N SER A 96 13.13 13.10 4.72
CA SER A 96 13.68 12.06 5.58
C SER A 96 13.01 12.13 6.94
N LEU A 97 12.57 10.99 7.44
CA LEU A 97 11.83 10.92 8.69
C LEU A 97 12.77 10.91 9.90
N MET A 98 12.37 11.64 10.93
CA MET A 98 12.94 11.59 12.28
C MET A 98 11.83 11.30 13.28
N SER A 99 12.16 10.65 14.38
CA SER A 99 11.26 10.45 15.52
C SER A 99 11.94 10.95 16.78
N ASN A 100 11.38 12.00 17.40
CA ASN A 100 11.92 12.67 18.58
C ASN A 100 13.38 13.14 18.39
N GLY A 101 13.70 13.69 17.24
CA GLY A 101 15.03 14.22 16.92
C GLY A 101 16.07 13.18 16.47
N GLU A 102 15.72 11.91 16.43
CA GLU A 102 16.60 10.83 15.96
C GLU A 102 16.16 10.32 14.58
N PRO A 103 17.09 9.90 13.70
CA PRO A 103 16.75 9.34 12.38
C PRO A 103 15.84 8.11 12.51
N PHE A 104 14.76 8.08 11.72
CA PHE A 104 13.77 7.03 11.78
C PHE A 104 13.96 6.02 10.63
N PHE A 105 14.06 4.74 10.96
CA PHE A 105 14.31 3.63 10.03
C PHE A 105 13.17 2.61 10.01
N GLY A 106 11.95 3.03 10.36
CA GLY A 106 10.79 2.15 10.41
C GLY A 106 10.35 1.67 9.03
N HIS A 107 9.53 0.63 9.00
CA HIS A 107 9.02 0.03 7.77
C HIS A 107 7.99 0.92 7.06
N THR A 108 7.24 1.74 7.80
CA THR A 108 6.23 2.69 7.28
C THR A 108 5.22 2.02 6.34
N GLY A 109 4.53 0.96 6.82
CA GLY A 109 3.69 0.09 6.00
C GLY A 109 2.42 0.73 5.42
N GLY A 110 2.01 1.92 5.89
CA GLY A 110 0.88 2.66 5.34
C GLY A 110 0.90 4.13 5.74
N ILE A 111 0.28 4.99 4.92
CA ILE A 111 0.09 6.40 5.20
C ILE A 111 -1.27 6.88 4.74
N GLN A 112 -1.95 7.67 5.58
CA GLN A 112 -3.25 8.23 5.27
C GLN A 112 -3.33 9.72 5.61
N TYR A 113 -3.91 10.51 4.72
CA TYR A 113 -4.26 11.90 4.97
C TYR A 113 -5.72 12.01 5.43
N SER A 114 -5.97 12.73 6.52
CA SER A 114 -7.32 13.11 6.92
C SER A 114 -7.28 14.40 7.75
N ASP A 115 -8.13 15.35 7.41
CA ASP A 115 -8.35 16.61 8.12
C ASP A 115 -7.05 17.34 8.54
N GLY A 116 -6.11 17.49 7.60
CA GLY A 116 -4.85 18.21 7.81
C GLY A 116 -3.80 17.43 8.62
N LYS A 117 -4.04 16.16 8.90
CA LYS A 117 -3.10 15.25 9.56
C LYS A 117 -2.65 14.14 8.64
N LEU A 118 -1.46 13.63 8.89
CA LEU A 118 -0.95 12.39 8.35
C LEU A 118 -0.90 11.33 9.44
N TYR A 119 -1.42 10.17 9.12
CA TYR A 119 -1.40 8.96 9.94
C TYR A 119 -0.45 7.98 9.27
N LEU A 120 0.63 7.61 9.95
CA LEU A 120 1.67 6.74 9.42
C LEU A 120 1.75 5.48 10.28
N ALA A 121 1.47 4.33 9.69
CA ALA A 121 1.61 3.03 10.34
C ALA A 121 3.06 2.54 10.26
N ASP A 122 3.60 2.10 11.40
CA ASP A 122 4.92 1.48 11.47
C ASP A 122 4.85 0.15 12.21
N GLU A 123 5.15 -0.92 11.51
CA GLU A 123 4.96 -2.29 11.96
C GLU A 123 5.68 -2.57 13.29
N GLY A 124 4.91 -3.05 14.27
CA GLY A 124 5.42 -3.38 15.61
C GLY A 124 5.76 -2.18 16.51
N THR A 125 5.66 -0.95 15.99
CA THR A 125 5.94 0.28 16.76
C THR A 125 4.65 1.01 17.14
N GLY A 126 3.80 1.30 16.16
CA GLY A 126 2.53 1.96 16.36
C GLY A 126 2.17 2.99 15.29
N LEU A 127 1.21 3.85 15.59
CA LEU A 127 0.68 4.86 14.70
C LEU A 127 1.29 6.24 15.00
N TYR A 128 1.98 6.83 14.03
CA TYR A 128 2.44 8.21 14.10
C TYR A 128 1.39 9.15 13.55
N ILE A 129 1.16 10.27 14.25
CA ILE A 129 0.16 11.29 13.86
C ILE A 129 0.83 12.66 13.89
N PHE A 130 0.90 13.31 12.74
CA PHE A 130 1.57 14.61 12.61
C PHE A 130 0.89 15.50 11.57
N ASP A 131 1.28 16.79 11.51
CA ASP A 131 0.65 17.74 10.59
C ASP A 131 0.99 17.41 9.13
N ALA A 132 -0.02 17.45 8.26
CA ALA A 132 0.17 17.29 6.82
C ALA A 132 0.86 18.50 6.18
N LYS A 133 0.91 19.64 6.87
CA LYS A 133 1.66 20.81 6.42
C LYS A 133 3.15 20.58 6.65
N LEU A 134 3.77 19.88 5.70
CA LEU A 134 5.21 19.60 5.74
C LEU A 134 6.02 20.88 5.46
N PRO A 135 7.23 21.04 6.05
CA PRO A 135 8.03 22.24 5.92
C PRO A 135 8.46 22.52 4.48
N GLU A 136 8.40 23.77 4.07
CA GLU A 136 8.89 24.19 2.75
C GLU A 136 10.42 24.35 2.76
N GLY A 137 11.08 23.85 1.70
CA GLY A 137 12.52 23.96 1.54
C GLY A 137 13.37 23.12 2.48
N GLU A 138 12.76 22.35 3.37
CA GLU A 138 13.42 21.36 4.22
C GLU A 138 13.21 19.96 3.67
N SER A 139 14.18 19.08 3.89
CA SER A 139 14.12 17.66 3.49
C SER A 139 14.05 16.72 4.69
N ILE A 140 13.63 17.23 5.85
CA ILE A 140 13.53 16.49 7.11
C ILE A 140 12.20 16.84 7.77
N VAL A 141 11.51 15.83 8.32
CA VAL A 141 10.33 16.01 9.16
C VAL A 141 10.42 15.12 10.38
N ASP A 142 10.18 15.70 11.56
CA ASP A 142 10.06 14.94 12.81
C ASP A 142 8.58 14.54 13.01
N ILE A 143 8.33 13.24 12.98
CA ILE A 143 6.99 12.64 13.12
C ILE A 143 6.59 12.44 14.58
N GLY A 144 7.45 12.83 15.54
CA GLY A 144 7.18 12.71 16.96
C GLY A 144 7.24 11.28 17.50
N SER A 145 6.46 11.01 18.55
CA SER A 145 6.34 9.68 19.17
C SER A 145 5.12 8.93 18.62
N PRO A 146 5.21 7.60 18.47
CA PRO A 146 4.05 6.81 18.06
C PRO A 146 3.02 6.70 19.17
N VAL A 147 1.76 6.63 18.79
CA VAL A 147 0.69 6.09 19.64
C VAL A 147 0.82 4.57 19.59
N LYS A 148 1.02 3.95 20.75
CA LYS A 148 1.10 2.50 20.84
C LYS A 148 -0.27 1.89 20.62
N MET A 149 -0.42 1.11 19.58
CA MET A 149 -1.64 0.38 19.28
C MET A 149 -1.64 -1.00 19.96
N ASN A 150 -2.82 -1.61 20.07
CA ASN A 150 -2.96 -2.97 20.58
C ASN A 150 -2.80 -4.05 19.48
N ASN A 151 -2.50 -3.64 18.26
CA ASN A 151 -2.23 -4.49 17.11
C ASN A 151 -0.84 -4.21 16.51
N HIS A 152 -0.42 -4.98 15.50
CA HIS A 152 0.89 -4.84 14.87
C HIS A 152 1.05 -3.63 13.94
N THR A 153 0.00 -2.84 13.71
CA THR A 153 0.04 -1.54 13.01
C THR A 153 0.78 -1.60 11.67
N SER A 154 0.37 -2.51 10.78
CA SER A 154 1.06 -2.72 9.50
C SER A 154 0.59 -1.78 8.41
N PHE A 155 -0.66 -1.33 8.45
CA PHE A 155 -1.25 -0.37 7.50
C PHE A 155 -2.33 0.47 8.19
N VAL A 156 -2.72 1.57 7.55
CA VAL A 156 -3.72 2.49 8.08
C VAL A 156 -4.62 3.03 6.96
N PHE A 157 -5.91 3.15 7.25
CA PHE A 157 -6.88 3.88 6.44
C PHE A 157 -7.62 4.86 7.34
N ALA A 158 -8.02 6.01 6.80
CA ALA A 158 -8.84 6.97 7.52
C ALA A 158 -9.87 7.61 6.58
N ASP A 159 -11.10 7.68 7.06
CA ASP A 159 -12.18 8.39 6.39
C ASP A 159 -12.84 9.37 7.38
N LYS A 160 -13.98 9.96 6.99
CA LYS A 160 -14.77 10.86 7.87
C LYS A 160 -15.33 10.19 9.14
N THR A 161 -15.31 8.86 9.22
CA THR A 161 -15.91 8.08 10.33
C THR A 161 -14.87 7.65 11.36
N GLY A 162 -13.58 7.67 11.04
CA GLY A 162 -12.52 7.29 11.96
C GLY A 162 -11.25 6.82 11.27
N ILE A 163 -10.40 6.21 12.08
CA ILE A 163 -9.09 5.67 11.68
C ILE A 163 -9.17 4.14 11.79
N PHE A 164 -8.75 3.44 10.76
CA PHE A 164 -8.70 1.99 10.68
C PHE A 164 -7.24 1.55 10.66
N VAL A 165 -6.81 0.79 11.65
CA VAL A 165 -5.43 0.31 11.79
C VAL A 165 -5.41 -1.20 11.67
N GLY A 166 -4.65 -1.72 10.72
CA GLY A 166 -4.66 -3.13 10.38
C GLY A 166 -3.33 -3.83 10.55
N GLU A 167 -3.39 -5.16 10.51
CA GLU A 167 -2.27 -6.07 10.70
C GLU A 167 -1.96 -6.87 9.44
N PHE A 168 -0.67 -7.08 9.18
CA PHE A 168 -0.19 -8.09 8.26
C PHE A 168 0.13 -9.39 9.00
N ASN A 169 -0.29 -10.52 8.49
CA ASN A 169 0.08 -11.86 9.00
C ASN A 169 0.33 -12.81 7.82
N ASN A 170 1.42 -13.58 7.88
CA ASN A 170 1.73 -14.61 6.87
C ASN A 170 1.90 -16.02 7.43
N ASP A 171 1.52 -16.24 8.71
CA ASP A 171 1.63 -17.50 9.45
C ASP A 171 3.07 -18.06 9.57
N SER A 172 4.10 -17.28 9.23
CA SER A 172 5.49 -17.72 9.27
C SER A 172 6.43 -16.69 9.91
N GLU A 173 6.95 -15.75 9.14
CA GLU A 173 7.89 -14.71 9.60
C GLU A 173 7.20 -13.57 10.33
N TYR A 174 5.97 -13.25 9.89
CA TYR A 174 5.17 -12.14 10.40
C TYR A 174 3.90 -12.72 11.03
N GLN A 175 3.97 -13.06 12.30
CA GLN A 175 2.85 -13.62 13.06
C GLN A 175 2.26 -12.59 13.99
N THR A 176 0.94 -12.46 13.96
CA THR A 176 0.18 -11.65 14.91
C THR A 176 -0.28 -12.52 16.09
N GLU A 177 -0.63 -11.87 17.19
CA GLU A 177 -1.12 -12.57 18.40
C GLU A 177 -2.62 -12.89 18.33
N ASN A 178 -3.35 -12.31 17.38
CA ASN A 178 -4.79 -12.48 17.26
C ASN A 178 -5.15 -13.85 16.69
N VAL A 179 -6.13 -14.51 17.29
CA VAL A 179 -6.69 -15.78 16.81
C VAL A 179 -8.20 -15.69 16.93
N ILE A 180 -8.88 -15.43 15.83
CA ILE A 180 -10.33 -15.31 15.79
C ILE A 180 -10.92 -16.48 15.01
N THR A 181 -11.72 -17.29 15.68
CA THR A 181 -12.44 -18.41 15.06
C THR A 181 -13.94 -18.14 15.03
N TYR A 182 -14.53 -18.19 13.85
CA TYR A 182 -15.95 -18.03 13.63
C TYR A 182 -16.44 -19.04 12.59
N LYS A 183 -17.55 -19.75 12.91
CA LYS A 183 -18.13 -20.79 12.04
C LYS A 183 -17.13 -21.82 11.49
N GLY A 184 -16.13 -22.17 12.30
CA GLY A 184 -15.12 -23.19 11.95
C GLY A 184 -13.96 -22.69 11.10
N LYS A 185 -13.92 -21.38 10.73
CA LYS A 185 -12.80 -20.72 10.05
C LYS A 185 -12.02 -19.89 11.05
N THR A 186 -10.70 -19.81 10.87
CA THR A 186 -9.79 -19.06 11.76
C THR A 186 -8.99 -18.05 10.96
N GLN A 187 -8.97 -16.81 11.45
CA GLN A 187 -8.14 -15.72 10.93
C GLN A 187 -7.23 -15.19 12.03
N ARG A 188 -6.11 -14.61 11.66
CA ARG A 188 -5.08 -14.16 12.61
C ARG A 188 -4.77 -12.68 12.51
N ALA A 189 -5.30 -11.98 11.52
CA ALA A 189 -5.14 -10.53 11.37
C ALA A 189 -6.45 -9.82 11.64
N ILE A 190 -6.35 -8.59 12.12
CA ILE A 190 -7.49 -7.71 12.38
C ILE A 190 -7.27 -6.33 11.79
N VAL A 191 -8.39 -5.61 11.58
CA VAL A 191 -8.44 -4.15 11.46
C VAL A 191 -9.27 -3.64 12.61
N GLU A 192 -8.76 -2.65 13.33
CA GLU A 192 -9.46 -1.96 14.41
C GLU A 192 -9.82 -0.55 13.96
N LYS A 193 -11.09 -0.17 14.13
CA LYS A 193 -11.57 1.19 13.89
C LYS A 193 -11.56 1.98 15.18
N PHE A 194 -11.05 3.21 15.11
CA PHE A 194 -10.97 4.14 16.22
C PHE A 194 -11.59 5.50 15.84
N GLY A 195 -12.19 6.18 16.81
CA GLY A 195 -12.50 7.60 16.69
C GLY A 195 -11.22 8.44 16.70
N PHE A 196 -11.22 9.60 16.03
CA PHE A 196 -10.03 10.48 15.94
C PHE A 196 -9.49 10.96 17.28
N ASP A 197 -10.35 11.10 18.28
CA ASP A 197 -9.99 11.57 19.62
C ASP A 197 -9.80 10.43 20.64
N LYS A 198 -9.97 9.17 20.21
CA LYS A 198 -9.95 8.02 21.14
C LYS A 198 -9.32 6.80 20.49
N LEU A 199 -8.03 6.64 20.66
CA LEU A 199 -7.21 5.57 20.05
C LEU A 199 -6.93 4.38 20.99
N GLU A 200 -7.43 4.40 22.25
CA GLU A 200 -7.21 3.34 23.21
C GLU A 200 -8.22 2.19 23.08
N ASP A 201 -9.47 2.52 22.77
CA ASP A 201 -10.56 1.57 22.67
C ASP A 201 -11.13 1.54 21.25
N PRO A 202 -11.11 0.42 20.55
CA PRO A 202 -11.70 0.33 19.23
C PRO A 202 -13.24 0.44 19.29
N GLU A 203 -13.82 1.06 18.26
CA GLU A 203 -15.27 1.14 18.06
C GLU A 203 -15.81 -0.10 17.33
N GLU A 204 -15.00 -0.66 16.42
CA GLU A 204 -15.30 -1.84 15.63
C GLU A 204 -14.02 -2.65 15.41
N VAL A 205 -14.15 -3.98 15.30
CA VAL A 205 -13.05 -4.87 14.96
C VAL A 205 -13.47 -5.76 13.80
N TYR A 206 -12.64 -5.79 12.79
CA TYR A 206 -12.79 -6.65 11.61
C TYR A 206 -11.71 -7.74 11.66
N SER A 207 -12.11 -9.01 11.72
CA SER A 207 -11.20 -10.11 11.45
C SER A 207 -11.05 -10.23 9.93
N ILE A 208 -9.81 -10.26 9.45
CA ILE A 208 -9.46 -10.18 8.04
C ILE A 208 -8.59 -11.36 7.59
N PRO A 209 -8.55 -11.66 6.28
CA PRO A 209 -7.65 -12.68 5.76
C PRO A 209 -6.17 -12.32 5.95
N ASN A 210 -5.32 -13.36 5.95
CA ASN A 210 -3.87 -13.20 5.94
C ASN A 210 -3.38 -12.47 4.69
N LEU A 211 -2.14 -11.94 4.76
CA LEU A 211 -1.44 -11.21 3.69
C LEU A 211 -2.09 -9.86 3.34
N ALA A 212 -2.91 -9.30 4.23
CA ALA A 212 -3.48 -7.97 4.04
C ALA A 212 -2.37 -6.91 4.11
N GLN A 213 -2.29 -6.07 3.08
CA GLN A 213 -1.34 -4.97 2.96
C GLN A 213 -2.02 -3.60 3.01
N GLY A 214 -3.34 -3.56 2.86
CA GLY A 214 -4.11 -2.34 2.91
C GLY A 214 -5.60 -2.63 3.04
N PHE A 215 -6.31 -1.61 3.50
CA PHE A 215 -7.75 -1.63 3.76
C PHE A 215 -8.35 -0.30 3.32
N ALA A 216 -9.52 -0.33 2.70
CA ALA A 216 -10.26 0.88 2.35
C ALA A 216 -11.77 0.62 2.43
N ILE A 217 -12.54 1.68 2.64
CA ILE A 217 -14.01 1.66 2.61
C ILE A 217 -14.49 2.58 1.51
N THR A 218 -15.38 2.08 0.67
CA THR A 218 -16.01 2.84 -0.41
C THR A 218 -17.20 3.66 0.12
N ASP A 219 -17.71 4.57 -0.70
CA ASP A 219 -18.84 5.44 -0.33
C ASP A 219 -20.13 4.67 -0.04
N ASP A 220 -20.32 3.49 -0.62
CA ASP A 220 -21.47 2.59 -0.36
C ASP A 220 -21.25 1.68 0.86
N GLY A 221 -20.11 1.79 1.55
CA GLY A 221 -19.75 1.00 2.72
C GLY A 221 -19.15 -0.36 2.41
N SER A 222 -18.82 -0.64 1.15
CA SER A 222 -18.07 -1.85 0.79
C SER A 222 -16.64 -1.76 1.29
N ILE A 223 -16.07 -2.89 1.73
CA ILE A 223 -14.69 -2.98 2.20
C ILE A 223 -13.83 -3.60 1.11
N VAL A 224 -12.68 -2.99 0.84
CA VAL A 224 -11.65 -3.53 -0.04
C VAL A 224 -10.40 -3.82 0.75
N ILE A 225 -9.85 -5.04 0.60
CA ILE A 225 -8.60 -5.46 1.23
C ILE A 225 -7.59 -5.80 0.12
N SER A 226 -6.45 -5.11 0.12
CA SER A 226 -5.29 -5.49 -0.70
C SER A 226 -4.58 -6.66 -0.02
N THR A 227 -4.38 -7.77 -0.73
CA THR A 227 -3.55 -8.88 -0.26
C THR A 227 -2.41 -9.15 -1.22
N SER A 228 -1.20 -9.27 -0.66
CA SER A 228 0.03 -9.47 -1.44
C SER A 228 1.10 -10.16 -0.63
N TYR A 229 1.90 -11.02 -1.29
CA TYR A 229 3.15 -11.54 -0.73
C TYR A 229 4.08 -12.04 -1.84
N GLY A 230 5.28 -11.47 -1.92
CA GLY A 230 6.28 -11.83 -2.91
C GLY A 230 5.81 -11.64 -4.35
N LEU A 231 6.14 -12.56 -5.25
CA LEU A 231 5.79 -12.51 -6.67
C LEU A 231 4.43 -13.16 -7.02
N SER A 232 3.67 -13.59 -6.03
CA SER A 232 2.31 -14.06 -6.25
C SER A 232 1.40 -12.90 -6.68
N SER A 233 0.36 -13.17 -7.46
CA SER A 233 -0.62 -12.16 -7.85
C SER A 233 -1.20 -11.50 -6.61
N SER A 234 -1.22 -10.17 -6.59
CA SER A 234 -2.00 -9.42 -5.62
C SER A 234 -3.49 -9.63 -5.87
N LYS A 235 -4.30 -9.46 -4.84
CA LYS A 235 -5.74 -9.52 -4.94
C LYS A 235 -6.36 -8.34 -4.20
N PHE A 236 -7.32 -7.69 -4.82
CA PHE A 236 -8.26 -6.83 -4.13
C PHE A 236 -9.50 -7.66 -3.81
N LEU A 237 -9.69 -7.92 -2.52
CA LEU A 237 -10.83 -8.65 -1.99
C LEU A 237 -11.92 -7.64 -1.65
N ILE A 238 -13.07 -7.75 -2.30
CA ILE A 238 -14.18 -6.80 -2.17
C ILE A 238 -15.30 -7.47 -1.39
N TYR A 239 -15.74 -6.83 -0.32
CA TYR A 239 -16.86 -7.24 0.52
C TYR A 239 -17.95 -6.19 0.42
N TYR A 240 -19.08 -6.49 -0.20
CA TYR A 240 -20.17 -5.53 -0.36
C TYR A 240 -20.77 -5.11 0.98
N GLY A 241 -21.02 -3.81 1.16
CA GLY A 241 -21.43 -3.24 2.43
C GLY A 241 -22.69 -3.86 3.02
N ASP A 242 -23.67 -4.21 2.18
CA ASP A 242 -24.93 -4.86 2.58
C ASP A 242 -24.76 -6.35 2.96
N GLU A 243 -23.64 -6.98 2.59
CA GLU A 243 -23.30 -8.36 2.95
C GLU A 243 -22.47 -8.44 4.24
N ILE A 244 -21.84 -7.35 4.68
CA ILE A 244 -21.04 -7.29 5.91
C ILE A 244 -21.97 -7.33 7.12
N LYS A 245 -21.82 -8.38 7.94
CA LYS A 245 -22.66 -8.59 9.12
C LYS A 245 -21.83 -8.79 10.38
N SER A 246 -22.30 -8.22 11.49
CA SER A 246 -21.73 -8.51 12.80
C SER A 246 -21.87 -10.00 13.13
N THR A 247 -20.89 -10.52 13.85
CA THR A 247 -20.89 -11.91 14.35
C THR A 247 -21.75 -12.11 15.61
N ASP A 248 -22.42 -11.09 16.13
CA ASP A 248 -23.05 -11.05 17.46
C ASP A 248 -22.05 -11.30 18.62
N ARG A 249 -20.77 -11.13 18.35
CA ARG A 249 -19.67 -11.22 19.32
C ARG A 249 -18.94 -9.89 19.44
N THR A 250 -18.21 -9.75 20.53
CA THR A 250 -17.27 -8.64 20.71
C THR A 250 -15.83 -9.15 20.76
N TYR A 251 -14.91 -8.33 20.31
CA TYR A 251 -13.47 -8.52 20.48
C TYR A 251 -12.86 -7.22 20.99
N ARG A 252 -12.04 -7.27 22.03
CA ARG A 252 -11.50 -6.08 22.72
C ARG A 252 -12.57 -5.05 23.12
N GLY A 253 -13.77 -5.51 23.45
CA GLY A 253 -14.90 -4.67 23.87
C GLY A 253 -15.76 -4.09 22.74
N ALA A 254 -15.35 -4.21 21.50
CA ALA A 254 -16.05 -3.69 20.31
C ALA A 254 -16.77 -4.78 19.53
N PRO A 255 -17.82 -4.46 18.75
CA PRO A 255 -18.46 -5.39 17.82
C PRO A 255 -17.45 -6.02 16.87
N LEU A 256 -17.56 -7.35 16.67
CA LEU A 256 -16.67 -8.12 15.80
C LEU A 256 -17.37 -8.45 14.48
N TYR A 257 -16.73 -8.08 13.38
CA TYR A 257 -17.05 -8.50 12.02
C TYR A 257 -16.03 -9.54 11.56
N PHE A 258 -16.47 -10.53 10.80
CA PHE A 258 -15.59 -11.58 10.29
C PHE A 258 -15.66 -11.61 8.77
N LEU A 259 -14.63 -11.06 8.11
CA LEU A 259 -14.54 -10.95 6.66
C LEU A 259 -13.91 -12.23 6.10
N ASP A 260 -14.76 -13.17 5.70
CA ASP A 260 -14.32 -14.51 5.28
C ASP A 260 -14.27 -14.66 3.77
N GLU A 261 -15.41 -14.82 3.13
CA GLU A 261 -15.51 -14.96 1.68
C GLU A 261 -15.82 -13.59 1.05
N PRO A 262 -14.94 -13.04 0.23
CA PRO A 262 -15.21 -11.78 -0.46
C PRO A 262 -16.35 -11.99 -1.47
N SER A 263 -17.17 -10.94 -1.65
CA SER A 263 -18.21 -10.90 -2.68
C SER A 263 -17.59 -10.99 -4.07
N GLU A 264 -16.45 -10.32 -4.25
CA GLU A 264 -15.68 -10.29 -5.51
C GLU A 264 -14.16 -10.29 -5.26
N VAL A 265 -13.39 -10.76 -6.25
CA VAL A 265 -11.93 -10.80 -6.22
C VAL A 265 -11.35 -10.27 -7.52
N LEU A 266 -10.62 -9.17 -7.46
CA LEU A 266 -9.86 -8.65 -8.58
C LEU A 266 -8.38 -9.02 -8.44
N ALA A 267 -7.87 -9.85 -9.36
CA ALA A 267 -6.45 -10.15 -9.44
C ALA A 267 -5.68 -8.98 -10.07
N ALA A 268 -4.58 -8.58 -9.43
CA ALA A 268 -3.72 -7.48 -9.85
C ALA A 268 -2.24 -7.91 -9.91
N PRO A 269 -1.37 -7.12 -10.59
CA PRO A 269 0.06 -7.37 -10.57
C PRO A 269 0.61 -7.48 -9.14
N PRO A 270 1.61 -8.34 -8.88
CA PRO A 270 2.17 -8.60 -7.57
C PRO A 270 2.68 -7.37 -6.82
N MET A 271 2.76 -7.51 -5.48
CA MET A 271 3.37 -6.55 -4.57
C MET A 271 2.58 -5.25 -4.42
N SER A 272 1.23 -5.34 -4.45
CA SER A 272 0.38 -4.21 -4.03
C SER A 272 0.52 -3.99 -2.53
N GLU A 273 0.50 -2.72 -2.14
CA GLU A 273 0.64 -2.26 -0.77
C GLU A 273 -0.65 -1.58 -0.29
N ASP A 274 -0.52 -0.58 0.57
CA ASP A 274 -1.58 0.19 1.22
C ASP A 274 -2.60 0.79 0.23
N LEU A 275 -3.79 1.07 0.73
CA LEU A 275 -4.94 1.55 -0.04
C LEU A 275 -5.43 2.90 0.47
N ASP A 276 -5.87 3.74 -0.47
CA ASP A 276 -6.63 4.96 -0.21
C ASP A 276 -7.87 5.03 -1.13
N MET A 277 -8.85 5.86 -0.79
CA MET A 277 -10.02 6.14 -1.61
C MET A 277 -10.05 7.62 -2.02
N VAL A 278 -10.01 7.90 -3.31
CA VAL A 278 -10.00 9.25 -3.87
C VAL A 278 -11.01 9.34 -5.01
N ASP A 279 -11.95 10.26 -4.91
CA ASP A 279 -12.99 10.47 -5.92
C ASP A 279 -13.72 9.19 -6.34
N GLY A 280 -14.05 8.33 -5.37
CA GLY A 280 -14.73 7.04 -5.59
C GLY A 280 -13.87 5.97 -6.24
N LYS A 281 -12.54 6.16 -6.33
CA LYS A 281 -11.61 5.17 -6.87
C LYS A 281 -10.61 4.72 -5.82
N LEU A 282 -10.30 3.45 -5.85
CA LEU A 282 -9.22 2.90 -5.07
C LEU A 282 -7.89 3.46 -5.59
N VAL A 283 -7.05 3.93 -4.69
CA VAL A 283 -5.68 4.39 -4.98
C VAL A 283 -4.69 3.48 -4.26
N TYR A 284 -3.66 3.06 -4.97
CA TYR A 284 -2.62 2.21 -4.40
C TYR A 284 -1.31 2.33 -5.16
N LEU A 285 -0.25 1.81 -4.56
CA LEU A 285 1.04 1.62 -5.22
C LEU A 285 1.54 0.17 -5.06
N SER A 286 2.64 -0.14 -5.71
CA SER A 286 3.30 -1.44 -5.60
C SER A 286 4.79 -1.25 -5.33
N GLU A 287 5.36 -2.01 -4.41
CA GLU A 287 6.79 -1.99 -4.11
C GLU A 287 7.65 -2.67 -5.19
N SER A 288 7.01 -3.38 -6.15
CA SER A 288 7.68 -4.18 -7.18
C SER A 288 8.69 -3.41 -8.03
N ALA A 289 8.49 -2.09 -8.20
CA ALA A 289 9.36 -1.24 -9.00
C ALA A 289 10.64 -0.78 -8.29
N SER A 290 10.74 -1.02 -6.97
CA SER A 290 11.91 -0.62 -6.19
C SER A 290 13.19 -1.35 -6.59
N SER A 291 14.35 -0.80 -6.22
CA SER A 291 15.65 -1.42 -6.48
C SER A 291 15.89 -2.70 -5.70
N LYS A 292 15.13 -2.93 -4.63
CA LYS A 292 15.15 -4.15 -3.81
C LYS A 292 14.73 -5.39 -4.61
N TYR A 293 13.79 -5.23 -5.56
CA TYR A 293 13.19 -6.34 -6.30
C TYR A 293 13.55 -6.32 -7.77
N PHE A 294 14.67 -6.94 -8.14
CA PHE A 294 15.15 -6.96 -9.52
C PHE A 294 14.10 -7.47 -10.52
N PHE A 295 13.46 -8.61 -10.20
CA PHE A 295 12.43 -9.20 -11.05
C PHE A 295 11.09 -8.48 -10.96
N GLY A 296 10.81 -7.78 -9.87
CA GLY A 296 9.60 -6.99 -9.69
C GLY A 296 9.47 -5.87 -10.72
N LYS A 297 10.59 -5.27 -11.16
CA LYS A 297 10.61 -4.25 -12.22
C LYS A 297 10.01 -4.72 -13.55
N LEU A 298 10.04 -6.04 -13.80
CA LEU A 298 9.47 -6.64 -15.00
C LEU A 298 7.93 -6.69 -14.99
N LEU A 299 7.30 -6.33 -13.86
CA LEU A 299 5.84 -6.17 -13.75
C LEU A 299 5.36 -4.81 -14.26
N PHE A 300 6.28 -3.86 -14.51
CA PHE A 300 6.02 -2.53 -15.08
C PHE A 300 5.07 -1.65 -14.27
N ASN A 301 5.02 -1.83 -12.96
CA ASN A 301 4.17 -1.07 -12.05
C ASN A 301 4.95 0.05 -11.36
N PHE A 302 5.27 1.13 -12.09
CA PHE A 302 6.08 2.27 -11.65
C PHE A 302 5.26 3.49 -11.24
N TYR A 303 3.96 3.34 -11.09
CA TYR A 303 3.03 4.45 -10.87
C TYR A 303 2.21 4.23 -9.59
N VAL A 304 1.79 5.32 -8.99
CA VAL A 304 0.61 5.31 -8.14
C VAL A 304 -0.59 5.15 -9.06
N ASN A 305 -1.40 4.13 -8.80
CA ASN A 305 -2.48 3.69 -9.68
C ASN A 305 -3.85 3.99 -9.05
N THR A 306 -4.85 4.11 -9.90
CA THR A 306 -6.26 4.04 -9.51
C THR A 306 -6.88 2.72 -9.98
N VAL A 307 -7.90 2.26 -9.28
CA VAL A 307 -8.78 1.17 -9.72
C VAL A 307 -10.22 1.61 -9.52
N ASP A 308 -10.98 1.59 -10.60
CA ASP A 308 -12.40 1.95 -10.63
C ASP A 308 -13.22 0.68 -10.41
N ILE A 309 -13.41 0.30 -9.13
CA ILE A 309 -14.07 -0.95 -8.76
C ILE A 309 -15.56 -0.97 -9.08
N ASP A 310 -16.23 0.19 -9.12
CA ASP A 310 -17.65 0.29 -9.47
C ASP A 310 -17.93 -0.05 -10.94
N ASN A 311 -16.90 0.09 -11.79
CA ASN A 311 -16.96 -0.25 -13.22
C ASN A 311 -16.28 -1.59 -13.57
N ALA A 312 -16.01 -2.41 -12.56
CA ALA A 312 -15.46 -3.75 -12.78
C ALA A 312 -16.56 -4.71 -13.28
N ASP A 313 -16.29 -5.39 -14.40
CA ASP A 313 -17.06 -6.56 -14.82
C ASP A 313 -16.38 -7.78 -14.17
N PHE A 314 -16.84 -8.19 -13.01
CA PHE A 314 -16.34 -9.37 -12.28
C PHE A 314 -16.86 -10.68 -12.86
#